data_b7c994e401149692a4972475322fd8a0
#
_entry.id   b7c994e401149692a4972475322fd8a0
#
_cell.length_a   1.000
_cell.length_b   1.000
_cell.length_c   1.000
_cell.angle_alpha   90.00
_cell.angle_beta   90.00
_cell.angle_gamma   90.00
#
_symmetry.space_group_name_H-M   'P 1'
#
loop_
_entity.id
_entity.type
_entity.pdbx_description
1 polymer ?
#
loop_
_entity_poly.entity_id
_entity_poly.type
_entity_poly.pdbx_seq_one_letter_code
_entity_poly.pdbx_strand_id
1 'polypeptide(L)'
;IINKFHPDAILPTLGNRRAFELTQELLEKGIIRKENIQLLGVPEATIRQINSAVLLERTLRQMEAPVKKIVTVNNYQDALDEATKLGYPVIIRSVLPKSSSTRKIVHDRSEVADAVKVCLNQSRAEQVVVQQSLAGYKENEVVVQRDSSGKMKMLSMIEDIDPIGIHAGDSIAFNPVQTLRDRQIQDIRDTAFAITRKLRIVGTNHIQFALDTNSDRFYVIKSSPYFDRITAFVSQSTGYPIAQVTAQLYAGKHLRDIDLGENYVH
;
A
#
# COMPACT_ATOMS: atom_id res chain seq x y z
N ILE A 1 -27.56 -6.76 0.08
CA ILE A 1 -27.56 -5.38 0.61
C ILE A 1 -27.82 -4.40 -0.55
N ILE A 2 -27.01 -4.37 -1.60
CA ILE A 2 -27.13 -3.43 -2.73
C ILE A 2 -28.54 -3.47 -3.33
N ASN A 3 -29.05 -4.65 -3.70
CA ASN A 3 -30.39 -4.82 -4.26
C ASN A 3 -31.55 -4.48 -3.29
N LYS A 4 -31.25 -4.33 -2.01
CA LYS A 4 -32.25 -3.97 -0.98
C LYS A 4 -32.28 -2.47 -0.72
N PHE A 5 -31.10 -1.83 -0.73
CA PHE A 5 -30.96 -0.43 -0.29
C PHE A 5 -30.67 0.55 -1.44
N HIS A 6 -30.34 0.03 -2.63
CA HIS A 6 -30.04 0.83 -3.82
C HIS A 6 -29.16 2.06 -3.54
N PRO A 7 -27.93 1.87 -2.99
CA PRO A 7 -27.06 2.99 -2.63
C PRO A 7 -26.59 3.74 -3.88
N ASP A 8 -26.55 5.05 -3.81
CA ASP A 8 -26.00 5.90 -4.88
C ASP A 8 -24.47 5.81 -4.94
N ALA A 9 -23.81 5.53 -3.81
CA ALA A 9 -22.36 5.49 -3.71
C ALA A 9 -21.85 4.46 -2.69
N ILE A 10 -20.60 4.04 -2.85
CA ILE A 10 -19.86 3.19 -1.92
C ILE A 10 -18.56 3.88 -1.51
N LEU A 11 -18.21 3.76 -0.22
CA LEU A 11 -16.98 4.24 0.41
C LEU A 11 -16.05 3.06 0.75
N PRO A 12 -15.25 2.56 -0.20
CA PRO A 12 -14.38 1.40 0.06
C PRO A 12 -13.22 1.70 1.00
N THR A 13 -12.83 2.97 1.06
CA THR A 13 -11.61 3.42 1.75
C THR A 13 -11.81 3.71 3.24
N LEU A 14 -13.04 3.93 3.72
CA LEU A 14 -13.34 4.06 5.15
C LEU A 14 -13.51 2.70 5.87
N GLY A 15 -13.54 1.61 5.12
CA GLY A 15 -13.36 0.27 5.65
C GLY A 15 -11.87 -0.11 5.69
N ASN A 16 -11.60 -1.32 6.12
CA ASN A 16 -10.26 -1.88 6.08
C ASN A 16 -9.94 -2.51 4.69
N ARG A 17 -8.79 -3.15 4.59
CA ARG A 17 -8.37 -3.89 3.38
C ARG A 17 -9.45 -4.82 2.83
N ARG A 18 -10.22 -5.49 3.69
CA ARG A 18 -11.28 -6.42 3.28
C ARG A 18 -12.40 -5.73 2.51
N ALA A 19 -12.81 -4.55 2.96
CA ALA A 19 -13.82 -3.74 2.25
C ALA A 19 -13.31 -3.32 0.87
N PHE A 20 -12.03 -3.00 0.77
CA PHE A 20 -11.37 -2.63 -0.49
C PHE A 20 -11.30 -3.81 -1.46
N GLU A 21 -10.93 -5.01 -0.98
CA GLU A 21 -10.94 -6.25 -1.76
C GLU A 21 -12.36 -6.63 -2.22
N LEU A 22 -13.37 -6.52 -1.36
CA LEU A 22 -14.76 -6.78 -1.70
C LEU A 22 -15.26 -5.83 -2.79
N THR A 23 -14.85 -4.57 -2.77
CA THR A 23 -15.21 -3.60 -3.82
C THR A 23 -14.64 -4.03 -5.18
N GLN A 24 -13.44 -4.60 -5.22
CA GLN A 24 -12.89 -5.18 -6.45
C GLN A 24 -13.76 -6.35 -6.95
N GLU A 25 -14.18 -7.25 -6.07
CA GLU A 25 -15.07 -8.36 -6.45
C GLU A 25 -16.40 -7.86 -7.03
N LEU A 26 -16.98 -6.79 -6.46
CA LEU A 26 -18.20 -6.17 -6.98
C LEU A 26 -17.98 -5.54 -8.37
N LEU A 27 -16.82 -4.95 -8.61
CA LEU A 27 -16.42 -4.40 -9.91
C LEU A 27 -16.25 -5.52 -10.94
N GLU A 28 -15.58 -6.61 -10.59
CA GLU A 28 -15.36 -7.76 -11.49
C GLU A 28 -16.66 -8.46 -11.86
N LYS A 29 -17.62 -8.53 -10.94
CA LYS A 29 -18.97 -9.04 -11.19
C LYS A 29 -19.87 -8.06 -11.93
N GLY A 30 -19.41 -6.86 -12.25
CA GLY A 30 -20.17 -5.82 -12.94
C GLY A 30 -21.29 -5.17 -12.13
N ILE A 31 -21.40 -5.49 -10.84
CA ILE A 31 -22.51 -5.02 -9.97
C ILE A 31 -22.48 -3.51 -9.83
N ILE A 32 -21.31 -2.90 -9.62
CA ILE A 32 -21.13 -1.46 -9.47
C ILE A 32 -21.67 -0.71 -10.70
N ARG A 33 -21.35 -1.20 -11.90
CA ARG A 33 -21.82 -0.59 -13.16
C ARG A 33 -23.30 -0.82 -13.41
N LYS A 34 -23.78 -2.05 -13.16
CA LYS A 34 -25.19 -2.42 -13.36
C LYS A 34 -26.13 -1.57 -12.51
N GLU A 35 -25.77 -1.35 -11.25
CA GLU A 35 -26.56 -0.59 -10.30
C GLU A 35 -26.22 0.93 -10.30
N ASN A 36 -25.36 1.38 -11.22
CA ASN A 36 -24.93 2.78 -11.37
C ASN A 36 -24.37 3.40 -10.07
N ILE A 37 -23.56 2.63 -9.32
CA ILE A 37 -23.04 3.05 -8.02
C ILE A 37 -21.75 3.85 -8.22
N GLN A 38 -21.66 5.02 -7.59
CA GLN A 38 -20.43 5.83 -7.56
C GLN A 38 -19.43 5.29 -6.56
N LEU A 39 -18.14 5.21 -6.95
CA LEU A 39 -17.04 4.95 -6.02
C LEU A 39 -16.48 6.27 -5.50
N LEU A 40 -16.49 6.46 -4.18
CA LEU A 40 -15.95 7.64 -3.54
C LEU A 40 -14.51 7.39 -3.07
N GLY A 41 -13.65 8.40 -3.24
CA GLY A 41 -12.26 8.40 -2.76
C GLY A 41 -11.24 7.82 -3.74
N VAL A 42 -11.57 6.75 -4.47
CA VAL A 42 -10.64 6.11 -5.40
C VAL A 42 -11.32 5.65 -6.68
N PRO A 43 -10.69 5.84 -7.85
CA PRO A 43 -11.19 5.29 -9.12
C PRO A 43 -11.07 3.75 -9.17
N GLU A 44 -11.90 3.10 -9.99
CA GLU A 44 -11.85 1.66 -10.26
C GLU A 44 -10.43 1.17 -10.62
N ALA A 45 -9.74 1.90 -11.50
CA ALA A 45 -8.38 1.56 -11.92
C ALA A 45 -7.41 1.48 -10.73
N THR A 46 -7.54 2.39 -9.76
CA THR A 46 -6.71 2.44 -8.57
C THR A 46 -6.97 1.27 -7.64
N ILE A 47 -8.23 0.84 -7.51
CA ILE A 47 -8.57 -0.37 -6.73
C ILE A 47 -7.85 -1.58 -7.29
N ARG A 48 -7.88 -1.77 -8.60
CA ARG A 48 -7.19 -2.87 -9.28
C ARG A 48 -5.68 -2.80 -9.15
N GLN A 49 -5.11 -1.59 -9.27
CA GLN A 49 -3.66 -1.37 -9.14
C GLN A 49 -3.16 -1.71 -7.73
N ILE A 50 -3.86 -1.27 -6.71
CA ILE A 50 -3.45 -1.47 -5.30
C ILE A 50 -3.62 -2.92 -4.86
N ASN A 51 -4.66 -3.60 -5.31
CA ASN A 51 -4.87 -5.00 -4.98
C ASN A 51 -3.94 -5.97 -5.73
N SER A 52 -3.23 -5.48 -6.75
CA SER A 52 -2.23 -6.26 -7.49
C SER A 52 -0.84 -5.66 -7.32
N ALA A 53 0.04 -6.37 -6.62
CA ALA A 53 1.42 -5.91 -6.43
C ALA A 53 2.18 -5.72 -7.75
N VAL A 54 1.87 -6.52 -8.76
CA VAL A 54 2.47 -6.41 -10.10
C VAL A 54 1.99 -5.14 -10.81
N LEU A 55 0.68 -4.84 -10.74
CA LEU A 55 0.14 -3.62 -11.34
C LEU A 55 0.60 -2.37 -10.59
N LEU A 56 0.67 -2.42 -9.28
CA LEU A 56 1.20 -1.33 -8.48
C LEU A 56 2.67 -1.07 -8.81
N GLU A 57 3.52 -2.10 -8.80
CA GLU A 57 4.93 -1.99 -9.16
C GLU A 57 5.11 -1.39 -10.56
N ARG A 58 4.35 -1.88 -11.54
CA ARG A 58 4.38 -1.35 -12.91
C ARG A 58 4.02 0.13 -12.95
N THR A 59 2.97 0.54 -12.22
CA THR A 59 2.53 1.93 -12.14
C THR A 59 3.60 2.81 -11.49
N LEU A 60 4.20 2.34 -10.39
CA LEU A 60 5.26 3.05 -9.67
C LEU A 60 6.53 3.18 -10.54
N ARG A 61 6.89 2.14 -11.28
CA ARG A 61 8.03 2.16 -12.20
C ARG A 61 7.82 3.15 -13.36
N GLN A 62 6.60 3.25 -13.90
CA GLN A 62 6.27 4.23 -14.94
C GLN A 62 6.40 5.69 -14.49
N MET A 63 6.36 5.94 -13.20
CA MET A 63 6.60 7.27 -12.61
C MET A 63 8.01 7.40 -12.01
N GLU A 64 8.90 6.47 -12.32
CA GLU A 64 10.29 6.43 -11.83
C GLU A 64 10.41 6.40 -10.29
N ALA A 65 9.33 5.95 -9.61
CA ALA A 65 9.39 5.77 -8.16
C ALA A 65 10.35 4.62 -7.81
N PRO A 66 11.09 4.73 -6.70
CA PRO A 66 12.03 3.71 -6.28
C PRO A 66 11.30 2.45 -5.81
N VAL A 67 11.24 1.42 -6.66
CA VAL A 67 10.62 0.12 -6.36
C VAL A 67 11.58 -1.02 -6.66
N LYS A 68 11.48 -2.09 -5.88
CA LYS A 68 12.20 -3.33 -6.19
C LYS A 68 11.52 -4.05 -7.35
N LYS A 69 12.33 -4.67 -8.21
CA LYS A 69 11.84 -5.46 -9.33
C LYS A 69 11.01 -6.64 -8.83
N ILE A 70 9.86 -6.83 -9.44
CA ILE A 70 8.95 -7.95 -9.24
C ILE A 70 8.81 -8.69 -10.57
N VAL A 71 8.98 -10.02 -10.55
CA VAL A 71 8.82 -10.87 -11.73
C VAL A 71 7.77 -11.93 -11.43
N THR A 72 6.85 -12.13 -12.36
CA THR A 72 5.86 -13.21 -12.29
C THR A 72 6.30 -14.35 -13.17
N VAL A 73 6.32 -15.55 -12.62
CA VAL A 73 6.73 -16.79 -13.30
C VAL A 73 5.73 -17.92 -12.98
N ASN A 74 5.72 -18.97 -13.81
CA ASN A 74 4.78 -20.08 -13.67
C ASN A 74 5.45 -21.44 -13.50
N ASN A 75 6.77 -21.48 -13.46
CA ASN A 75 7.54 -22.71 -13.29
C ASN A 75 8.79 -22.50 -12.42
N TYR A 76 9.38 -23.63 -12.01
CA TYR A 76 10.56 -23.63 -11.16
C TYR A 76 11.79 -23.03 -11.83
N GLN A 77 12.05 -23.36 -13.09
CA GLN A 77 13.28 -22.94 -13.76
C GLN A 77 13.35 -21.42 -13.91
N ASP A 78 12.25 -20.80 -14.35
CA ASP A 78 12.15 -19.35 -14.45
C ASP A 78 12.28 -18.68 -13.08
N ALA A 79 11.68 -19.27 -12.03
CA ALA A 79 11.81 -18.75 -10.67
C ALA A 79 13.25 -18.80 -10.16
N LEU A 80 13.97 -19.89 -10.44
CA LEU A 80 15.36 -20.07 -10.07
C LEU A 80 16.27 -19.05 -10.79
N ASP A 81 16.05 -18.88 -12.08
CA ASP A 81 16.83 -17.95 -12.90
C ASP A 81 16.63 -16.51 -12.46
N GLU A 82 15.36 -16.11 -12.21
CA GLU A 82 15.06 -14.76 -11.73
C GLU A 82 15.54 -14.54 -10.28
N ALA A 83 15.43 -15.52 -9.39
CA ALA A 83 15.97 -15.43 -8.03
C ALA A 83 17.51 -15.24 -8.06
N THR A 84 18.19 -15.97 -8.93
CA THR A 84 19.65 -15.85 -9.13
C THR A 84 20.05 -14.48 -9.67
N LYS A 85 19.28 -13.93 -10.64
CA LYS A 85 19.52 -12.58 -11.19
C LYS A 85 19.26 -11.47 -10.18
N LEU A 86 18.23 -11.62 -9.33
CA LEU A 86 17.88 -10.63 -8.30
C LEU A 86 18.86 -10.63 -7.14
N GLY A 87 19.53 -11.74 -6.88
CA GLY A 87 20.38 -11.94 -5.70
C GLY A 87 19.56 -12.26 -4.45
N TYR A 88 20.08 -13.19 -3.65
CA TYR A 88 19.43 -13.62 -2.40
C TYR A 88 19.68 -12.61 -1.27
N PRO A 89 18.78 -12.55 -0.26
CA PRO A 89 17.51 -13.27 -0.15
C PRO A 89 16.43 -12.72 -1.09
N VAL A 90 15.56 -13.62 -1.57
CA VAL A 90 14.37 -13.26 -2.36
C VAL A 90 13.09 -13.70 -1.64
N ILE A 91 11.98 -13.08 -2.00
CA ILE A 91 10.63 -13.50 -1.57
C ILE A 91 9.93 -14.14 -2.75
N ILE A 92 9.42 -15.36 -2.53
CA ILE A 92 8.52 -16.05 -3.45
C ILE A 92 7.13 -16.08 -2.84
N ARG A 93 6.12 -15.63 -3.58
CA ARG A 93 4.72 -15.61 -3.11
C ARG A 93 3.73 -15.98 -4.19
N SER A 94 2.57 -16.50 -3.75
CA SER A 94 1.47 -16.86 -4.63
C SER A 94 0.82 -15.64 -5.29
N VAL A 95 0.50 -15.75 -6.57
CA VAL A 95 -0.40 -14.80 -7.26
C VAL A 95 -1.83 -15.28 -7.04
N LEU A 96 -2.75 -14.37 -6.66
CA LEU A 96 -4.14 -14.70 -6.33
C LEU A 96 -4.25 -15.90 -5.38
N PRO A 97 -3.82 -15.77 -4.12
CA PRO A 97 -3.76 -16.90 -3.19
C PRO A 97 -5.15 -17.51 -2.93
N LYS A 98 -5.21 -18.83 -2.77
CA LYS A 98 -6.46 -19.59 -2.55
C LYS A 98 -7.10 -19.31 -1.18
N SER A 99 -6.28 -19.07 -0.17
CA SER A 99 -6.76 -18.84 1.21
C SER A 99 -6.12 -17.62 1.84
N SER A 100 -4.93 -17.75 2.39
CA SER A 100 -4.14 -16.66 2.94
C SER A 100 -2.96 -16.33 2.03
N SER A 101 -2.42 -15.11 2.16
CA SER A 101 -1.22 -14.75 1.40
C SER A 101 -0.07 -15.69 1.77
N THR A 102 0.30 -16.57 0.85
CA THR A 102 1.43 -17.48 1.03
C THR A 102 2.68 -16.82 0.47
N ARG A 103 3.68 -16.63 1.33
CA ARG A 103 5.00 -16.13 0.97
C ARG A 103 6.09 -16.93 1.65
N LYS A 104 7.22 -17.10 0.98
CA LYS A 104 8.44 -17.70 1.52
C LYS A 104 9.61 -16.76 1.29
N ILE A 105 10.42 -16.56 2.30
CA ILE A 105 11.74 -15.94 2.15
C ILE A 105 12.70 -17.07 1.81
N VAL A 106 13.51 -16.87 0.79
CA VAL A 106 14.45 -17.84 0.24
C VAL A 106 15.83 -17.23 0.34
N HIS A 107 16.71 -17.85 1.11
CA HIS A 107 18.04 -17.34 1.41
C HIS A 107 19.11 -17.81 0.44
N ASP A 108 18.89 -18.91 -0.23
CA ASP A 108 19.82 -19.47 -1.20
C ASP A 108 19.08 -20.29 -2.28
N ARG A 109 19.89 -20.79 -3.25
CA ARG A 109 19.37 -21.55 -4.40
C ARG A 109 18.65 -22.84 -4.02
N SER A 110 19.04 -23.50 -2.94
CA SER A 110 18.52 -24.82 -2.55
C SER A 110 17.05 -24.73 -2.07
N GLU A 111 16.65 -23.60 -1.51
CA GLU A 111 15.31 -23.36 -0.98
C GLU A 111 14.26 -23.00 -2.05
N VAL A 112 14.69 -22.63 -3.27
CA VAL A 112 13.80 -22.15 -4.34
C VAL A 112 12.76 -23.20 -4.72
N ALA A 113 13.16 -24.48 -4.84
CA ALA A 113 12.25 -25.54 -5.29
C ALA A 113 11.05 -25.72 -4.38
N ASP A 114 11.28 -25.81 -3.08
CA ASP A 114 10.23 -25.99 -2.08
C ASP A 114 9.35 -24.75 -1.98
N ALA A 115 9.95 -23.55 -2.02
CA ALA A 115 9.20 -22.30 -1.99
C ALA A 115 8.26 -22.16 -3.20
N VAL A 116 8.74 -22.45 -4.40
CA VAL A 116 7.95 -22.42 -5.64
C VAL A 116 6.81 -23.42 -5.57
N LYS A 117 7.10 -24.69 -5.19
CA LYS A 117 6.09 -25.74 -5.06
C LYS A 117 4.95 -25.34 -4.13
N VAL A 118 5.28 -24.84 -2.94
CA VAL A 118 4.28 -24.41 -1.95
C VAL A 118 3.47 -23.23 -2.49
N CYS A 119 4.13 -22.21 -3.05
CA CYS A 119 3.45 -21.01 -3.53
C CYS A 119 2.60 -21.26 -4.79
N LEU A 120 3.04 -22.09 -5.73
CA LEU A 120 2.25 -22.49 -6.91
C LEU A 120 0.97 -23.23 -6.50
N ASN A 121 1.08 -24.20 -5.59
CA ASN A 121 -0.06 -24.95 -5.09
C ASN A 121 -1.13 -24.08 -4.43
N GLN A 122 -0.74 -22.95 -3.85
CA GLN A 122 -1.63 -21.98 -3.22
C GLN A 122 -2.08 -20.86 -4.17
N SER A 123 -1.60 -20.84 -5.41
CA SER A 123 -1.98 -19.85 -6.41
C SER A 123 -3.21 -20.30 -7.22
N ARG A 124 -4.22 -19.44 -7.34
CA ARG A 124 -5.35 -19.67 -8.29
C ARG A 124 -4.94 -19.39 -9.74
N ALA A 125 -3.92 -18.56 -9.92
CA ALA A 125 -3.41 -18.21 -11.24
C ALA A 125 -2.31 -19.15 -11.74
N GLU A 126 -1.94 -20.18 -10.93
CA GLU A 126 -0.80 -21.06 -11.22
C GLU A 126 0.50 -20.28 -11.49
N GLN A 127 0.68 -19.18 -10.79
CA GLN A 127 1.81 -18.28 -10.92
C GLN A 127 2.35 -17.90 -9.55
N VAL A 128 3.65 -17.62 -9.50
CA VAL A 128 4.31 -17.03 -8.35
C VAL A 128 5.01 -15.72 -8.73
N VAL A 129 5.16 -14.86 -7.74
CA VAL A 129 5.97 -13.66 -7.84
C VAL A 129 7.31 -13.92 -7.16
N VAL A 130 8.39 -13.59 -7.86
CA VAL A 130 9.76 -13.54 -7.32
C VAL A 130 10.16 -12.07 -7.18
N GLN A 131 10.59 -11.66 -5.99
CA GLN A 131 11.04 -10.30 -5.72
C GLN A 131 12.22 -10.29 -4.75
N GLN A 132 13.10 -9.29 -4.86
CA GLN A 132 14.18 -9.13 -3.89
C GLN A 132 13.63 -8.85 -2.49
N SER A 133 14.16 -9.51 -1.48
CA SER A 133 13.79 -9.26 -0.08
C SER A 133 14.25 -7.87 0.36
N LEU A 134 13.42 -7.24 1.20
CA LEU A 134 13.73 -6.00 1.92
C LEU A 134 13.92 -6.27 3.42
N ALA A 135 14.06 -7.56 3.80
CA ALA A 135 14.33 -7.93 5.19
C ALA A 135 15.58 -7.20 5.70
N GLY A 136 15.51 -6.66 6.90
CA GLY A 136 16.58 -5.90 7.52
C GLY A 136 16.65 -4.41 7.14
N TYR A 137 15.84 -3.96 6.15
CA TYR A 137 15.70 -2.53 5.87
C TYR A 137 14.85 -1.87 6.95
N LYS A 138 15.10 -0.60 7.19
CA LYS A 138 14.29 0.21 8.09
C LYS A 138 12.93 0.47 7.48
N GLU A 139 11.85 0.29 8.25
CA GLU A 139 10.50 0.60 7.83
C GLU A 139 10.12 2.04 8.22
N ASN A 140 9.62 2.78 7.24
CA ASN A 140 9.06 4.11 7.45
C ASN A 140 7.69 4.19 6.77
N GLU A 141 6.76 4.87 7.42
CA GLU A 141 5.40 4.97 6.94
C GLU A 141 4.97 6.42 6.85
N VAL A 142 4.27 6.79 5.78
CA VAL A 142 3.81 8.15 5.54
C VAL A 142 2.31 8.16 5.36
N VAL A 143 1.63 9.06 6.06
CA VAL A 143 0.19 9.30 5.90
C VAL A 143 -0.02 10.64 5.22
N VAL A 144 -0.67 10.60 4.05
CA VAL A 144 -0.98 11.76 3.22
C VAL A 144 -2.48 11.90 3.09
N GLN A 145 -2.99 13.12 3.13
CA GLN A 145 -4.34 13.45 2.68
C GLN A 145 -4.31 14.30 1.42
N ARG A 146 -5.27 14.03 0.52
CA ARG A 146 -5.46 14.77 -0.74
C ARG A 146 -6.94 15.06 -0.95
N ASP A 147 -7.27 16.29 -1.33
CA ASP A 147 -8.62 16.67 -1.73
C ASP A 147 -8.86 16.54 -3.25
N SER A 148 -10.10 16.76 -3.67
CA SER A 148 -10.50 16.70 -5.08
C SER A 148 -9.87 17.80 -5.95
N SER A 149 -9.44 18.92 -5.37
CA SER A 149 -8.71 19.98 -6.08
C SER A 149 -7.24 19.62 -6.33
N GLY A 150 -6.74 18.57 -5.70
CA GLY A 150 -5.37 18.12 -5.80
C GLY A 150 -4.44 18.66 -4.72
N LYS A 151 -4.93 19.47 -3.79
CA LYS A 151 -4.15 19.88 -2.60
C LYS A 151 -3.86 18.68 -1.72
N MET A 152 -2.65 18.64 -1.18
CA MET A 152 -2.15 17.54 -0.35
C MET A 152 -1.53 18.07 0.93
N LYS A 153 -1.67 17.28 2.00
CA LYS A 153 -1.02 17.49 3.29
C LYS A 153 -0.41 16.17 3.74
N MET A 154 0.87 16.17 4.11
CA MET A 154 1.45 15.07 4.88
C MET A 154 1.00 15.25 6.32
N LEU A 155 0.33 14.26 6.87
CA LEU A 155 -0.16 14.28 8.24
C LEU A 155 0.94 13.88 9.22
N SER A 156 1.68 12.83 8.85
CA SER A 156 2.84 12.41 9.62
C SER A 156 3.73 11.47 8.80
N MET A 157 4.96 11.32 9.29
CA MET A 157 5.89 10.27 8.91
C MET A 157 6.28 9.51 10.18
N ILE A 158 6.12 8.18 10.11
CA ILE A 158 6.30 7.25 11.23
C ILE A 158 7.54 6.40 10.96
N GLU A 159 8.18 5.98 12.00
CA GLU A 159 9.34 5.10 11.99
C GLU A 159 9.05 3.88 12.87
N ASP A 160 9.18 2.68 12.28
CA ASP A 160 9.15 1.43 13.02
C ASP A 160 10.54 1.10 13.58
N ILE A 161 10.60 0.63 14.83
CA ILE A 161 11.88 0.25 15.47
C ILE A 161 12.41 -1.03 14.87
N ASP A 162 11.53 -2.01 14.66
CA ASP A 162 11.94 -3.29 14.13
C ASP A 162 12.17 -3.18 12.60
N PRO A 163 13.23 -3.80 12.09
CA PRO A 163 13.47 -3.82 10.67
C PRO A 163 12.42 -4.67 9.94
N ILE A 164 12.22 -4.39 8.66
CA ILE A 164 11.30 -5.13 7.80
C ILE A 164 11.57 -6.64 7.89
N GLY A 165 10.51 -7.39 8.14
CA GLY A 165 10.53 -8.85 8.28
C GLY A 165 10.48 -9.33 9.72
N ILE A 166 10.69 -8.44 10.70
CA ILE A 166 10.56 -8.72 12.13
C ILE A 166 9.31 -8.02 12.64
N HIS A 167 8.49 -8.73 13.42
CA HIS A 167 7.25 -8.24 14.05
C HIS A 167 6.33 -7.42 13.11
N ALA A 168 6.23 -7.85 11.85
CA ALA A 168 5.46 -7.13 10.82
C ALA A 168 4.01 -6.86 11.27
N GLY A 169 3.67 -5.58 11.43
CA GLY A 169 2.36 -5.13 11.91
C GLY A 169 2.22 -5.07 13.45
N ASP A 170 3.28 -5.41 14.20
CA ASP A 170 3.31 -5.44 15.66
C ASP A 170 4.58 -4.76 16.23
N SER A 171 5.32 -4.07 15.38
CA SER A 171 6.48 -3.27 15.75
C SER A 171 6.09 -2.05 16.58
N ILE A 172 7.02 -1.60 17.42
CA ILE A 172 6.91 -0.30 18.11
C ILE A 172 7.14 0.79 17.06
N ALA A 173 6.18 1.70 16.95
CA ALA A 173 6.21 2.81 16.01
C ALA A 173 6.39 4.14 16.72
N PHE A 174 7.23 5.02 16.18
CA PHE A 174 7.40 6.39 16.62
C PHE A 174 6.76 7.40 15.68
N ASN A 175 6.12 8.39 16.25
CA ASN A 175 5.57 9.53 15.55
C ASN A 175 5.94 10.83 16.28
N PRO A 176 6.65 11.78 15.64
CA PRO A 176 7.22 11.73 14.30
C PRO A 176 8.50 10.87 14.22
N VAL A 177 9.02 10.68 13.00
CA VAL A 177 10.32 10.03 12.77
C VAL A 177 11.45 10.67 13.56
N GLN A 178 12.39 9.86 14.04
CA GLN A 178 13.45 10.30 14.95
C GLN A 178 14.84 10.25 14.32
N THR A 179 15.06 9.36 13.34
CA THR A 179 16.42 9.04 12.86
C THR A 179 16.68 9.38 11.42
N LEU A 180 15.67 9.89 10.70
CA LEU A 180 15.82 10.31 9.30
C LEU A 180 16.46 11.68 9.21
N ARG A 181 17.30 11.87 8.17
CA ARG A 181 17.84 13.18 7.79
C ARG A 181 16.79 13.97 7.01
N ASP A 182 16.85 15.30 7.08
CA ASP A 182 15.90 16.20 6.39
C ASP A 182 15.75 15.85 4.90
N ARG A 183 16.87 15.55 4.21
CA ARG A 183 16.82 15.15 2.81
C ARG A 183 16.00 13.87 2.59
N GLN A 184 16.18 12.85 3.42
CA GLN A 184 15.42 11.61 3.33
C GLN A 184 13.93 11.87 3.58
N ILE A 185 13.59 12.70 4.55
CA ILE A 185 12.20 13.12 4.84
C ILE A 185 11.58 13.79 3.60
N GLN A 186 12.31 14.72 2.96
CA GLN A 186 11.83 15.43 1.78
C GLN A 186 11.63 14.48 0.59
N ASP A 187 12.61 13.63 0.30
CA ASP A 187 12.57 12.71 -0.83
C ASP A 187 11.41 11.68 -0.67
N ILE A 188 11.23 11.14 0.54
CA ILE A 188 10.13 10.22 0.86
C ILE A 188 8.77 10.94 0.77
N ARG A 189 8.64 12.15 1.32
CA ARG A 189 7.43 12.97 1.23
C ARG A 189 7.03 13.24 -0.21
N ASP A 190 7.97 13.69 -1.02
CA ASP A 190 7.71 14.06 -2.41
C ASP A 190 7.31 12.84 -3.25
N THR A 191 7.93 11.69 -2.97
CA THR A 191 7.53 10.40 -3.54
C THR A 191 6.13 10.01 -3.11
N ALA A 192 5.78 10.17 -1.83
CA ALA A 192 4.44 9.86 -1.32
C ALA A 192 3.36 10.74 -1.98
N PHE A 193 3.66 12.03 -2.17
CA PHE A 193 2.76 12.96 -2.88
C PHE A 193 2.60 12.57 -4.35
N ALA A 194 3.69 12.23 -5.03
CA ALA A 194 3.66 11.79 -6.42
C ALA A 194 2.82 10.52 -6.61
N ILE A 195 2.97 9.54 -5.73
CA ILE A 195 2.18 8.28 -5.73
C ILE A 195 0.70 8.59 -5.52
N THR A 196 0.36 9.38 -4.49
CA THR A 196 -1.03 9.71 -4.15
C THR A 196 -1.72 10.44 -5.31
N ARG A 197 -0.98 11.35 -5.99
CA ARG A 197 -1.46 12.04 -7.20
C ARG A 197 -1.64 11.09 -8.38
N LYS A 198 -0.66 10.23 -8.66
CA LYS A 198 -0.69 9.27 -9.77
C LYS A 198 -1.85 8.30 -9.66
N LEU A 199 -2.09 7.80 -8.46
CA LEU A 199 -3.20 6.90 -8.13
C LEU A 199 -4.56 7.64 -8.00
N ARG A 200 -4.59 8.97 -8.19
CA ARG A 200 -5.81 9.80 -8.10
C ARG A 200 -6.62 9.57 -6.82
N ILE A 201 -5.94 9.27 -5.72
CA ILE A 201 -6.59 9.06 -4.43
C ILE A 201 -7.11 10.40 -3.92
N VAL A 202 -8.37 10.45 -3.51
CA VAL A 202 -8.97 11.52 -2.71
C VAL A 202 -9.21 10.95 -1.31
N GLY A 203 -8.94 11.72 -0.26
CA GLY A 203 -8.92 11.23 1.11
C GLY A 203 -7.53 10.86 1.57
N THR A 204 -7.43 9.84 2.41
CA THR A 204 -6.18 9.44 3.07
C THR A 204 -5.48 8.32 2.29
N ASN A 205 -4.17 8.41 2.18
CA ASN A 205 -3.32 7.35 1.65
C ASN A 205 -2.17 7.10 2.63
N HIS A 206 -2.02 5.86 3.06
CA HIS A 206 -0.91 5.37 3.85
C HIS A 206 0.08 4.64 2.95
N ILE A 207 1.35 5.01 3.00
CA ILE A 207 2.41 4.48 2.13
C ILE A 207 3.56 3.99 2.99
N GLN A 208 3.99 2.75 2.74
CA GLN A 208 5.12 2.12 3.40
C GLN A 208 6.38 2.19 2.54
N PHE A 209 7.49 2.53 3.18
CA PHE A 209 8.81 2.63 2.57
C PHE A 209 9.83 1.76 3.30
N ALA A 210 10.76 1.21 2.54
CA ALA A 210 11.94 0.54 3.05
C ALA A 210 13.15 1.44 2.84
N LEU A 211 13.86 1.79 3.89
CA LEU A 211 15.10 2.58 3.81
C LEU A 211 16.30 1.67 4.04
N ASP A 212 17.26 1.74 3.13
CA ASP A 212 18.56 1.07 3.29
C ASP A 212 19.38 1.82 4.34
N THR A 213 19.72 1.17 5.44
CA THR A 213 20.49 1.78 6.53
C THR A 213 21.93 2.10 6.17
N ASN A 214 22.46 1.50 5.10
CA ASN A 214 23.83 1.69 4.64
C ASN A 214 23.97 2.72 3.49
N SER A 215 22.83 3.21 2.99
CA SER A 215 22.79 4.21 1.93
C SER A 215 21.56 5.09 2.06
N ASP A 216 21.44 6.14 1.24
CA ASP A 216 20.22 6.98 1.19
C ASP A 216 19.11 6.39 0.31
N ARG A 217 19.27 5.17 -0.18
CA ARG A 217 18.29 4.53 -1.06
C ARG A 217 17.08 4.07 -0.25
N PHE A 218 15.92 4.36 -0.77
CA PHE A 218 14.66 3.85 -0.22
C PHE A 218 13.81 3.22 -1.34
N TYR A 219 12.81 2.45 -0.93
CA TYR A 219 11.92 1.73 -1.85
C TYR A 219 10.49 1.79 -1.35
N VAL A 220 9.55 1.97 -2.27
CA VAL A 220 8.13 1.87 -1.96
C VAL A 220 7.75 0.40 -1.80
N ILE A 221 7.11 0.07 -0.68
CA ILE A 221 6.62 -1.29 -0.40
C ILE A 221 5.15 -1.41 -0.80
N LYS A 222 4.33 -0.45 -0.35
CA LYS A 222 2.88 -0.54 -0.41
C LYS A 222 2.23 0.84 -0.38
N SER A 223 1.06 0.95 -0.99
CA SER A 223 0.14 2.08 -0.86
C SER A 223 -1.23 1.56 -0.43
N SER A 224 -1.81 2.16 0.59
CA SER A 224 -3.07 1.72 1.23
C SER A 224 -4.00 2.92 1.40
N PRO A 225 -4.92 3.15 0.45
CA PRO A 225 -5.89 4.25 0.55
C PRO A 225 -7.11 3.88 1.42
N TYR A 226 -6.91 3.03 2.41
CA TYR A 226 -7.94 2.61 3.36
C TYR A 226 -7.43 2.74 4.79
N PHE A 227 -8.36 2.81 5.74
CA PHE A 227 -8.03 2.93 7.15
C PHE A 227 -7.42 1.64 7.69
N ASP A 228 -6.32 1.79 8.40
CA ASP A 228 -5.58 0.71 9.05
C ASP A 228 -5.02 1.15 10.41
N ARG A 229 -4.20 0.29 11.03
CA ARG A 229 -3.55 0.57 12.33
C ARG A 229 -2.79 1.90 12.31
N ILE A 230 -2.06 2.17 11.24
CA ILE A 230 -1.21 3.37 11.14
C ILE A 230 -2.03 4.65 11.03
N THR A 231 -3.10 4.66 10.25
CA THR A 231 -3.98 5.83 10.19
C THR A 231 -4.63 6.12 11.54
N ALA A 232 -5.00 5.09 12.30
CA ALA A 232 -5.51 5.23 13.67
C ALA A 232 -4.42 5.75 14.62
N PHE A 233 -3.20 5.21 14.55
CA PHE A 233 -2.06 5.64 15.36
C PHE A 233 -1.71 7.11 15.11
N VAL A 234 -1.63 7.53 13.84
CA VAL A 234 -1.38 8.95 13.49
C VAL A 234 -2.49 9.85 14.02
N SER A 235 -3.75 9.44 13.87
CA SER A 235 -4.87 10.23 14.39
C SER A 235 -4.79 10.43 15.91
N GLN A 236 -4.41 9.39 16.65
CA GLN A 236 -4.24 9.48 18.12
C GLN A 236 -3.01 10.30 18.52
N SER A 237 -1.87 10.07 17.89
CA SER A 237 -0.60 10.71 18.27
C SER A 237 -0.51 12.19 17.89
N THR A 238 -1.23 12.60 16.83
CA THR A 238 -1.26 14.00 16.37
C THR A 238 -2.48 14.77 16.84
N GLY A 239 -3.52 14.09 17.34
CA GLY A 239 -4.84 14.67 17.59
C GLY A 239 -5.63 15.00 16.30
N TYR A 240 -5.07 14.80 15.10
CA TYR A 240 -5.72 15.14 13.85
C TYR A 240 -6.83 14.13 13.51
N PRO A 241 -8.10 14.56 13.32
CA PRO A 241 -9.24 13.66 13.16
C PRO A 241 -9.33 13.11 11.72
N ILE A 242 -8.40 12.22 11.35
CA ILE A 242 -8.21 11.72 9.98
C ILE A 242 -9.53 11.21 9.36
N ALA A 243 -10.30 10.41 10.09
CA ALA A 243 -11.54 9.83 9.59
C ALA A 243 -12.60 10.90 9.30
N GLN A 244 -12.77 11.86 10.23
CA GLN A 244 -13.73 12.97 10.08
C GLN A 244 -13.37 13.85 8.88
N VAL A 245 -12.08 14.22 8.75
CA VAL A 245 -11.62 15.01 7.61
C VAL A 245 -11.80 14.25 6.30
N THR A 246 -11.43 12.98 6.26
CA THR A 246 -11.61 12.13 5.07
C THR A 246 -13.08 12.04 4.63
N ALA A 247 -14.00 11.89 5.58
CA ALA A 247 -15.43 11.89 5.28
C ALA A 247 -15.90 13.22 4.68
N GLN A 248 -15.41 14.35 5.19
CA GLN A 248 -15.70 15.68 4.64
C GLN A 248 -15.15 15.87 3.23
N LEU A 249 -13.93 15.33 2.94
CA LEU A 249 -13.37 15.35 1.60
C LEU A 249 -14.22 14.55 0.60
N TYR A 250 -14.80 13.42 1.03
CA TYR A 250 -15.72 12.63 0.19
C TYR A 250 -17.07 13.31 0.00
N ALA A 251 -17.49 14.14 0.96
CA ALA A 251 -18.66 15.01 0.82
C ALA A 251 -18.40 16.24 -0.06
N GLY A 252 -17.22 16.35 -0.68
CA GLY A 252 -16.85 17.39 -1.63
C GLY A 252 -16.19 18.63 -1.05
N LYS A 253 -15.90 18.67 0.26
CA LYS A 253 -15.13 19.77 0.85
C LYS A 253 -13.66 19.70 0.40
N HIS A 254 -12.99 20.84 0.39
CA HIS A 254 -11.56 20.93 0.17
C HIS A 254 -10.82 21.07 1.51
N LEU A 255 -9.55 20.66 1.55
CA LEU A 255 -8.72 20.74 2.77
C LEU A 255 -8.69 22.14 3.38
N ARG A 256 -8.70 23.19 2.56
CA ARG A 256 -8.71 24.61 3.00
C ARG A 256 -10.03 25.03 3.68
N ASP A 257 -11.12 24.32 3.41
CA ASP A 257 -12.47 24.69 3.83
C ASP A 257 -12.90 23.90 5.09
N ILE A 258 -12.00 23.04 5.59
CA ILE A 258 -12.26 22.21 6.78
C ILE A 258 -11.69 22.92 7.99
N ASP A 259 -12.59 23.43 8.83
CA ASP A 259 -12.24 23.99 10.13
C ASP A 259 -12.17 22.85 11.17
N LEU A 260 -11.03 22.73 11.82
CA LEU A 260 -10.77 21.74 12.87
C LEU A 260 -10.87 22.35 14.28
N GLY A 261 -11.18 23.67 14.39
CA GLY A 261 -11.17 24.38 15.65
C GLY A 261 -9.76 24.68 16.18
N GLU A 262 -9.70 25.38 17.32
CA GLU A 262 -8.44 25.88 17.90
C GLU A 262 -7.56 24.78 18.52
N ASN A 263 -8.07 23.56 18.67
CA ASN A 263 -7.40 22.47 19.40
C ASN A 263 -6.42 21.64 18.57
N TYR A 264 -6.23 21.96 17.30
CA TYR A 264 -5.34 21.19 16.42
C TYR A 264 -4.11 22.03 16.05
N VAL A 265 -2.97 21.58 16.53
CA VAL A 265 -1.65 22.15 16.17
C VAL A 265 -1.38 21.88 14.69
N HIS A 266 -1.09 22.95 13.96
CA HIS A 266 -0.79 22.90 12.53
C HIS A 266 0.65 22.43 12.24
#